data_fa49ea11da69992be57028f9daf0af79
#
_entry.id   fa49ea11da69992be57028f9daf0af79
#
_cell.length_a   1.000
_cell.length_b   1.000
_cell.length_c   1.000
_cell.angle_alpha   90.00
_cell.angle_beta   90.00
_cell.angle_gamma   90.00
#
_symmetry.space_group_name_H-M   'P 1'
#
loop_
_entity.id
_entity.type
_entity.pdbx_description
1 polymer ?
#
loop_
_entity_poly.entity_id
_entity_poly.type
_entity_poly.pdbx_seq_one_letter_code
_entity_poly.pdbx_strand_id
1 'polypeptide(L)'
;MGFLNNLINGISLGSIYAVIALGYTLVYGIAKMLNFAHGDVIMVGGYVIFYSMTSFSINPYLSVLIAVIVCTVLGIVIEKVAYKPLRQATSLSVLITAIGVSYFLQNSALLLFGEKPVNFTSVVNVPSISLFDGQVVITGEAIVAIVVSILIVIGLSLFINKTKSGRAMLAVSEDKDAAQLMGININRTISLTFAIGSGLAAIAGALLCSAYPTLQNTTGA
;
A
#
# COMPACT_ATOMS: atom_id res chain seq x y z
N MET A 1 7.67 6.64 -32.38
CA MET A 1 8.49 6.19 -31.24
C MET A 1 8.00 6.79 -29.91
N GLY A 2 7.61 8.07 -29.81
CA GLY A 2 7.05 8.64 -28.58
C GLY A 2 5.80 7.90 -28.03
N PHE A 3 4.96 7.34 -28.88
CA PHE A 3 3.79 6.58 -28.47
C PHE A 3 4.17 5.30 -27.67
N LEU A 4 5.19 4.56 -28.10
CA LEU A 4 5.65 3.36 -27.40
C LEU A 4 6.23 3.69 -26.02
N ASN A 5 7.03 4.75 -25.90
CA ASN A 5 7.55 5.20 -24.61
C ASN A 5 6.40 5.62 -23.66
N ASN A 6 5.43 6.38 -24.18
CA ASN A 6 4.27 6.79 -23.39
C ASN A 6 3.41 5.58 -22.98
N LEU A 7 3.27 4.58 -23.85
CA LEU A 7 2.55 3.35 -23.53
C LEU A 7 3.24 2.56 -22.39
N ILE A 8 4.56 2.39 -22.48
CA ILE A 8 5.35 1.69 -21.46
C ILE A 8 5.27 2.42 -20.11
N ASN A 9 5.45 3.74 -20.12
CA ASN A 9 5.34 4.56 -18.92
C ASN A 9 3.91 4.51 -18.33
N GLY A 10 2.89 4.51 -19.19
CA GLY A 10 1.50 4.37 -18.76
C GLY A 10 1.21 3.01 -18.12
N ILE A 11 1.75 1.91 -18.67
CA ILE A 11 1.62 0.57 -18.08
C ILE A 11 2.37 0.49 -16.75
N SER A 12 3.57 1.06 -16.67
CA SER A 12 4.35 1.11 -15.43
C SER A 12 3.58 1.84 -14.32
N LEU A 13 3.12 3.05 -14.62
CA LEU A 13 2.33 3.86 -13.69
C LEU A 13 1.03 3.16 -13.29
N GLY A 14 0.30 2.60 -14.27
CA GLY A 14 -0.89 1.81 -14.04
C GLY A 14 -0.64 0.60 -13.14
N SER A 15 0.53 -0.04 -13.26
CA SER A 15 0.93 -1.16 -12.39
C SER A 15 1.12 -0.73 -10.93
N ILE A 16 1.72 0.44 -10.69
CA ILE A 16 1.87 1.01 -9.33
C ILE A 16 0.49 1.31 -8.74
N TYR A 17 -0.36 2.00 -9.49
CA TYR A 17 -1.73 2.29 -9.04
C TYR A 17 -2.57 1.03 -8.84
N ALA A 18 -2.33 -0.04 -9.60
CA ALA A 18 -2.99 -1.32 -9.37
C ALA A 18 -2.65 -1.90 -7.99
N VAL A 19 -1.40 -1.82 -7.53
CA VAL A 19 -1.01 -2.28 -6.18
C VAL A 19 -1.66 -1.42 -5.10
N ILE A 20 -1.70 -0.10 -5.29
CA ILE A 20 -2.39 0.83 -4.39
C ILE A 20 -3.87 0.47 -4.29
N ALA A 21 -4.52 0.31 -5.44
CA ALA A 21 -5.94 -0.02 -5.52
C ALA A 21 -6.25 -1.39 -4.91
N LEU A 22 -5.38 -2.39 -5.09
CA LEU A 22 -5.54 -3.72 -4.49
C LEU A 22 -5.54 -3.66 -2.97
N GLY A 23 -4.61 -2.92 -2.37
CA GLY A 23 -4.56 -2.74 -0.92
C GLY A 23 -5.82 -2.05 -0.38
N TYR A 24 -6.28 -1.00 -1.05
CA TYR A 24 -7.49 -0.27 -0.70
C TYR A 24 -8.76 -1.12 -0.87
N THR A 25 -8.92 -1.75 -2.04
CA THR A 25 -10.11 -2.54 -2.36
C THR A 25 -10.20 -3.82 -1.55
N LEU A 26 -9.07 -4.42 -1.14
CA LEU A 26 -9.05 -5.54 -0.23
C LEU A 26 -9.71 -5.17 1.12
N VAL A 27 -9.33 -4.03 1.69
CA VAL A 27 -9.90 -3.56 2.96
C VAL A 27 -11.39 -3.23 2.78
N TYR A 28 -11.74 -2.45 1.76
CA TYR A 28 -13.13 -2.09 1.50
C TYR A 28 -14.01 -3.31 1.21
N GLY A 29 -13.54 -4.24 0.37
CA GLY A 29 -14.28 -5.43 -0.02
C GLY A 29 -14.66 -6.33 1.17
N ILE A 30 -13.77 -6.46 2.15
CA ILE A 30 -13.95 -7.39 3.28
C ILE A 30 -14.53 -6.67 4.50
N ALA A 31 -13.97 -5.54 4.90
CA ALA A 31 -14.44 -4.80 6.07
C ALA A 31 -15.73 -4.01 5.79
N LYS A 32 -16.01 -3.68 4.52
CA LYS A 32 -17.09 -2.78 4.07
C LYS A 32 -16.96 -1.38 4.68
N MET A 33 -15.74 -0.92 4.90
CA MET A 33 -15.39 0.37 5.46
C MET A 33 -14.40 1.08 4.56
N LEU A 34 -14.65 2.35 4.24
CA LEU A 34 -13.73 3.19 3.50
C LEU A 34 -12.51 3.53 4.37
N ASN A 35 -11.31 3.37 3.83
CA ASN A 35 -10.06 3.66 4.53
C ASN A 35 -9.28 4.75 3.79
N PHE A 36 -9.60 6.02 4.02
CA PHE A 36 -8.85 7.14 3.42
C PHE A 36 -7.41 7.25 3.93
N ALA A 37 -7.12 6.71 5.12
CA ALA A 37 -5.76 6.66 5.63
C ALA A 37 -4.83 5.70 4.86
N HIS A 38 -5.35 4.95 3.87
CA HIS A 38 -4.53 4.02 3.08
C HIS A 38 -3.41 4.74 2.31
N GLY A 39 -3.70 5.90 1.73
CA GLY A 39 -2.69 6.74 1.08
C GLY A 39 -1.62 7.25 2.05
N ASP A 40 -2.03 7.60 3.28
CA ASP A 40 -1.09 8.06 4.29
C ASP A 40 -0.20 6.92 4.82
N VAL A 41 -0.67 5.67 4.79
CA VAL A 41 0.19 4.50 5.06
C VAL A 41 1.24 4.33 3.97
N ILE A 42 0.91 4.63 2.70
CA ILE A 42 1.89 4.67 1.58
C ILE A 42 2.98 5.70 1.87
N MET A 43 2.59 6.91 2.28
CA MET A 43 3.50 7.98 2.70
C MET A 43 4.41 7.52 3.84
N VAL A 44 3.86 6.95 4.91
CA VAL A 44 4.64 6.43 6.04
C VAL A 44 5.64 5.37 5.58
N GLY A 45 5.23 4.46 4.70
CA GLY A 45 6.12 3.48 4.07
C GLY A 45 7.30 4.14 3.36
N GLY A 46 7.05 5.18 2.57
CA GLY A 46 8.07 5.97 1.90
C GLY A 46 9.05 6.61 2.89
N TYR A 47 8.57 7.26 3.95
CA TYR A 47 9.44 7.86 4.98
C TYR A 47 10.26 6.81 5.74
N VAL A 48 9.69 5.67 6.09
CA VAL A 48 10.43 4.58 6.75
C VAL A 48 11.57 4.09 5.85
N ILE A 49 11.34 3.90 4.56
CA ILE A 49 12.39 3.50 3.60
C ILE A 49 13.45 4.60 3.52
N PHE A 50 13.03 5.85 3.32
CA PHE A 50 13.93 6.98 3.17
C PHE A 50 14.87 7.10 4.38
N TYR A 51 14.34 7.13 5.60
CA TYR A 51 15.17 7.25 6.80
C TYR A 51 16.01 6.01 7.09
N SER A 52 15.51 4.82 6.78
CA SER A 52 16.29 3.58 6.90
C SER A 52 17.51 3.61 5.99
N MET A 53 17.38 4.12 4.77
CA MET A 53 18.47 4.21 3.80
C MET A 53 19.43 5.37 4.12
N THR A 54 18.90 6.56 4.47
CA THR A 54 19.72 7.77 4.63
C THR A 54 20.35 7.88 6.02
N SER A 55 19.60 7.63 7.08
CA SER A 55 20.10 7.81 8.46
C SER A 55 20.81 6.57 9.01
N PHE A 56 20.36 5.38 8.61
CA PHE A 56 20.93 4.13 9.12
C PHE A 56 21.77 3.39 8.09
N SER A 57 21.90 3.91 6.85
CA SER A 57 22.66 3.29 5.76
C SER A 57 22.29 1.82 5.50
N ILE A 58 21.00 1.47 5.73
CA ILE A 58 20.50 0.12 5.56
C ILE A 58 20.34 -0.18 4.07
N ASN A 59 20.57 -1.43 3.69
CA ASN A 59 20.37 -1.90 2.31
C ASN A 59 18.93 -1.61 1.86
N PRO A 60 18.71 -1.09 0.62
CA PRO A 60 17.40 -0.74 0.10
C PRO A 60 16.34 -1.82 0.25
N TYR A 61 16.66 -3.07 -0.06
CA TYR A 61 15.70 -4.18 0.04
C TYR A 61 15.29 -4.48 1.49
N LEU A 62 16.25 -4.36 2.42
CA LEU A 62 15.96 -4.52 3.85
C LEU A 62 15.12 -3.35 4.37
N SER A 63 15.34 -2.15 3.87
CA SER A 63 14.52 -0.96 4.19
C SER A 63 13.06 -1.15 3.77
N VAL A 64 12.82 -1.76 2.60
CA VAL A 64 11.45 -2.11 2.17
C VAL A 64 10.82 -3.14 3.12
N LEU A 65 11.57 -4.16 3.54
CA LEU A 65 11.05 -5.15 4.49
C LEU A 65 10.68 -4.52 5.83
N ILE A 66 11.52 -3.62 6.34
CA ILE A 66 11.23 -2.84 7.56
C ILE A 66 9.96 -2.00 7.38
N ALA A 67 9.82 -1.32 6.24
CA ALA A 67 8.63 -0.53 5.94
C ALA A 67 7.37 -1.39 5.89
N VAL A 68 7.42 -2.59 5.28
CA VAL A 68 6.30 -3.54 5.27
C VAL A 68 5.90 -3.93 6.69
N ILE A 69 6.86 -4.21 7.57
CA ILE A 69 6.59 -4.56 8.97
C ILE A 69 5.94 -3.37 9.71
N VAL A 70 6.55 -2.18 9.60
CA VAL A 70 6.05 -0.96 10.27
C VAL A 70 4.65 -0.60 9.79
N CYS A 71 4.42 -0.58 8.48
CA CYS A 71 3.10 -0.28 7.91
C CYS A 71 2.05 -1.34 8.27
N THR A 72 2.42 -2.61 8.31
CA THR A 72 1.54 -3.70 8.76
C THR A 72 1.10 -3.48 10.21
N VAL A 73 2.03 -3.16 11.10
CA VAL A 73 1.73 -2.85 12.50
C VAL A 73 0.87 -1.59 12.59
N LEU A 74 1.21 -0.54 11.86
CA LEU A 74 0.43 0.70 11.80
C LEU A 74 -1.01 0.43 11.34
N GLY A 75 -1.21 -0.38 10.30
CA GLY A 75 -2.53 -0.76 9.82
C GLY A 75 -3.37 -1.50 10.85
N ILE A 76 -2.75 -2.42 11.61
CA ILE A 76 -3.41 -3.11 12.73
C ILE A 76 -3.78 -2.12 13.85
N VAL A 77 -2.92 -1.16 14.14
CA VAL A 77 -3.19 -0.12 15.16
C VAL A 77 -4.35 0.77 14.70
N ILE A 78 -4.33 1.27 13.47
CA ILE A 78 -5.41 2.06 12.88
C ILE A 78 -6.73 1.28 12.94
N GLU A 79 -6.73 0.02 12.55
CA GLU A 79 -7.94 -0.82 12.63
C GLU A 79 -8.46 -0.93 14.05
N LYS A 80 -7.60 -1.28 15.01
CA LYS A 80 -8.01 -1.51 16.39
C LYS A 80 -8.49 -0.24 17.09
N VAL A 81 -7.83 0.88 16.86
CA VAL A 81 -8.09 2.14 17.57
C VAL A 81 -9.22 2.93 16.91
N ALA A 82 -9.18 3.06 15.57
CA ALA A 82 -10.09 3.93 14.85
C ALA A 82 -11.32 3.19 14.28
N TYR A 83 -11.12 2.03 13.64
CA TYR A 83 -12.21 1.36 12.90
C TYR A 83 -12.99 0.34 13.71
N LYS A 84 -12.33 -0.43 14.60
CA LYS A 84 -12.99 -1.46 15.39
C LYS A 84 -14.13 -0.93 16.25
N PRO A 85 -14.01 0.22 16.94
CA PRO A 85 -15.11 0.78 17.73
C PRO A 85 -16.31 1.19 16.88
N LEU A 86 -16.10 1.49 15.59
CA LEU A 86 -17.12 2.04 14.68
C LEU A 86 -17.77 0.99 13.79
N ARG A 87 -17.55 -0.30 14.02
CA ARG A 87 -18.09 -1.36 13.14
C ARG A 87 -19.61 -1.45 13.13
N GLN A 88 -20.27 -0.96 14.19
CA GLN A 88 -21.73 -0.87 14.29
C GLN A 88 -22.26 0.56 14.12
N ALA A 89 -21.37 1.52 13.84
CA ALA A 89 -21.75 2.90 13.61
C ALA A 89 -22.25 3.11 12.18
N THR A 90 -22.83 4.29 11.93
CA THR A 90 -23.26 4.68 10.59
C THR A 90 -22.08 4.83 9.64
N SER A 91 -22.30 4.61 8.35
CA SER A 91 -21.26 4.79 7.32
C SER A 91 -20.66 6.19 7.35
N LEU A 92 -21.46 7.22 7.71
CA LEU A 92 -20.98 8.59 7.84
C LEU A 92 -19.97 8.75 8.97
N SER A 93 -20.20 8.11 10.12
CA SER A 93 -19.26 8.14 11.26
C SER A 93 -17.92 7.50 10.89
N VAL A 94 -17.96 6.39 10.16
CA VAL A 94 -16.75 5.71 9.65
C VAL A 94 -16.00 6.61 8.67
N LEU A 95 -16.72 7.29 7.76
CA LEU A 95 -16.14 8.21 6.78
C LEU A 95 -15.41 9.38 7.47
N ILE A 96 -16.08 10.04 8.43
CA ILE A 96 -15.50 11.17 9.17
C ILE A 96 -14.24 10.72 9.93
N THR A 97 -14.29 9.54 10.55
CA THR A 97 -13.13 8.99 11.26
C THR A 97 -11.99 8.66 10.30
N ALA A 98 -12.28 8.10 9.13
CA ALA A 98 -11.27 7.82 8.11
C ALA A 98 -10.53 9.09 7.68
N ILE A 99 -11.27 10.18 7.44
CA ILE A 99 -10.70 11.51 7.14
C ILE A 99 -9.88 12.02 8.32
N GLY A 100 -10.40 11.90 9.55
CA GLY A 100 -9.69 12.31 10.76
C GLY A 100 -8.35 11.57 10.96
N VAL A 101 -8.32 10.26 10.71
CA VAL A 101 -7.09 9.45 10.77
C VAL A 101 -6.11 9.89 9.69
N SER A 102 -6.59 10.14 8.47
CA SER A 102 -5.76 10.65 7.37
C SER A 102 -5.09 11.96 7.76
N TYR A 103 -5.84 12.97 8.18
CA TYR A 103 -5.28 14.24 8.64
C TYR A 103 -4.34 14.09 9.84
N PHE A 104 -4.65 13.20 10.76
CA PHE A 104 -3.77 12.92 11.90
C PHE A 104 -2.41 12.39 11.43
N LEU A 105 -2.38 11.45 10.48
CA LEU A 105 -1.13 10.89 9.94
C LEU A 105 -0.35 11.94 9.14
N GLN A 106 -1.01 12.74 8.30
CA GLN A 106 -0.37 13.80 7.52
C GLN A 106 0.28 14.87 8.43
N ASN A 107 -0.46 15.34 9.44
CA ASN A 107 0.08 16.33 10.38
C ASN A 107 1.16 15.72 11.29
N SER A 108 1.04 14.46 11.68
CA SER A 108 2.10 13.76 12.41
C SER A 108 3.37 13.65 11.57
N ALA A 109 3.25 13.33 10.28
CA ALA A 109 4.38 13.30 9.36
C ALA A 109 5.01 14.70 9.19
N LEU A 110 4.18 15.74 9.06
CA LEU A 110 4.64 17.14 8.99
C LEU A 110 5.46 17.53 10.21
N LEU A 111 5.00 17.18 11.41
CA LEU A 111 5.71 17.48 12.67
C LEU A 111 7.00 16.69 12.83
N LEU A 112 7.02 15.43 12.41
CA LEU A 112 8.17 14.53 12.58
C LEU A 112 9.23 14.72 11.50
N PHE A 113 8.83 14.95 10.26
CA PHE A 113 9.71 14.95 9.08
C PHE A 113 9.87 16.34 8.45
N GLY A 114 9.02 17.29 8.83
CA GLY A 114 9.03 18.65 8.31
C GLY A 114 8.21 18.82 7.03
N GLU A 115 8.14 20.08 6.57
CA GLU A 115 7.31 20.50 5.43
C GLU A 115 8.04 20.31 4.07
N LYS A 116 9.37 20.29 4.09
CA LYS A 116 10.14 20.26 2.84
C LYS A 116 10.08 18.88 2.17
N PRO A 117 9.73 18.81 0.88
CA PRO A 117 9.85 17.56 0.13
C PRO A 117 11.28 17.02 0.19
N VAL A 118 11.42 15.72 0.40
CA VAL A 118 12.72 15.05 0.39
C VAL A 118 12.92 14.29 -0.92
N ASN A 119 14.15 14.31 -1.43
CA ASN A 119 14.51 13.57 -2.62
C ASN A 119 14.72 12.10 -2.24
N PHE A 120 13.86 11.24 -2.75
CA PHE A 120 13.90 9.81 -2.51
C PHE A 120 14.91 9.14 -3.47
N THR A 121 15.85 8.39 -2.91
CA THR A 121 16.75 7.56 -3.71
C THR A 121 16.04 6.26 -4.09
N SER A 122 16.00 5.94 -5.38
CA SER A 122 15.33 4.72 -5.86
C SER A 122 15.87 3.48 -5.14
N VAL A 123 14.94 2.63 -4.68
CA VAL A 123 15.24 1.32 -4.10
C VAL A 123 15.65 0.33 -5.20
N VAL A 124 15.23 0.61 -6.43
CA VAL A 124 15.43 -0.25 -7.60
C VAL A 124 16.78 0.05 -8.22
N ASN A 125 17.67 -0.93 -8.20
CA ASN A 125 18.98 -0.85 -8.85
C ASN A 125 19.05 -1.80 -10.05
N VAL A 126 18.12 -1.61 -10.99
CA VAL A 126 18.06 -2.36 -12.24
C VAL A 126 18.41 -1.41 -13.41
N PRO A 127 19.34 -1.77 -14.29
CA PRO A 127 19.67 -0.92 -15.42
C PRO A 127 18.49 -0.76 -16.37
N SER A 128 18.38 0.41 -17.00
CA SER A 128 17.42 0.66 -18.06
C SER A 128 17.77 -0.13 -19.31
N ILE A 129 16.77 -0.64 -20.01
CA ILE A 129 16.91 -1.34 -21.29
C ILE A 129 16.58 -0.34 -22.40
N SER A 130 17.54 -0.08 -23.27
CA SER A 130 17.33 0.71 -24.47
C SER A 130 17.13 -0.20 -25.68
N LEU A 131 16.03 0.01 -26.41
CA LEU A 131 15.68 -0.69 -27.63
C LEU A 131 15.68 0.27 -28.82
N PHE A 132 15.91 -0.26 -30.04
CA PHE A 132 15.90 0.53 -31.28
C PHE A 132 16.89 1.71 -31.23
N ASP A 133 18.18 1.43 -30.98
CA ASP A 133 19.24 2.45 -30.90
C ASP A 133 18.93 3.61 -29.94
N GLY A 134 18.32 3.29 -28.79
CA GLY A 134 18.00 4.28 -27.75
C GLY A 134 16.69 5.06 -27.96
N GLN A 135 15.89 4.74 -28.98
CA GLN A 135 14.62 5.42 -29.23
C GLN A 135 13.52 5.00 -28.28
N VAL A 136 13.61 3.80 -27.70
CA VAL A 136 12.69 3.30 -26.66
C VAL A 136 13.52 2.93 -25.44
N VAL A 137 13.28 3.62 -24.32
CA VAL A 137 13.96 3.37 -23.04
C VAL A 137 12.96 2.85 -22.03
N ILE A 138 13.20 1.63 -21.54
CA ILE A 138 12.42 1.04 -20.44
C ILE A 138 13.27 1.20 -19.19
N THR A 139 12.79 2.01 -18.23
CA THR A 139 13.51 2.20 -16.97
C THR A 139 13.45 0.95 -16.10
N GLY A 140 14.49 0.71 -15.30
CA GLY A 140 14.53 -0.41 -14.37
C GLY A 140 13.36 -0.39 -13.39
N GLU A 141 12.96 0.80 -12.94
CA GLU A 141 11.79 1.02 -12.08
C GLU A 141 10.50 0.53 -12.74
N ALA A 142 10.32 0.79 -14.05
CA ALA A 142 9.15 0.35 -14.79
C ALA A 142 9.05 -1.18 -14.86
N ILE A 143 10.18 -1.84 -15.13
CA ILE A 143 10.24 -3.30 -15.18
C ILE A 143 9.88 -3.91 -13.82
N VAL A 144 10.51 -3.40 -12.76
CA VAL A 144 10.27 -3.89 -11.40
C VAL A 144 8.84 -3.62 -10.96
N ALA A 145 8.29 -2.44 -11.26
CA ALA A 145 6.90 -2.11 -10.93
C ALA A 145 5.91 -3.09 -11.58
N ILE A 146 6.06 -3.39 -12.86
CA ILE A 146 5.18 -4.31 -13.58
C ILE A 146 5.32 -5.74 -13.03
N VAL A 147 6.56 -6.23 -12.87
CA VAL A 147 6.80 -7.60 -12.37
C VAL A 147 6.27 -7.77 -10.95
N VAL A 148 6.59 -6.85 -10.04
CA VAL A 148 6.14 -6.89 -8.65
C VAL A 148 4.62 -6.82 -8.57
N SER A 149 3.97 -5.97 -9.37
CA SER A 149 2.51 -5.86 -9.42
C SER A 149 1.85 -7.17 -9.86
N ILE A 150 2.37 -7.82 -10.90
CA ILE A 150 1.86 -9.11 -11.36
C ILE A 150 2.03 -10.18 -10.26
N LEU A 151 3.19 -10.23 -9.61
CA LEU A 151 3.45 -11.18 -8.52
C LEU A 151 2.50 -10.95 -7.33
N ILE A 152 2.22 -9.69 -6.99
CA ILE A 152 1.27 -9.34 -5.93
C ILE A 152 -0.15 -9.78 -6.29
N VAL A 153 -0.61 -9.51 -7.51
CA VAL A 153 -1.94 -9.93 -7.99
C VAL A 153 -2.09 -11.45 -7.90
N ILE A 154 -1.12 -12.19 -8.43
CA ILE A 154 -1.14 -13.66 -8.41
C ILE A 154 -1.06 -14.17 -6.96
N GLY A 155 -0.12 -13.64 -6.16
CA GLY A 155 0.06 -14.04 -4.76
C GLY A 155 -1.17 -13.78 -3.91
N LEU A 156 -1.79 -12.60 -4.05
CA LEU A 156 -3.00 -12.23 -3.32
C LEU A 156 -4.20 -13.09 -3.76
N SER A 157 -4.35 -13.35 -5.07
CA SER A 157 -5.38 -14.24 -5.60
C SER A 157 -5.24 -15.66 -5.06
N LEU A 158 -4.02 -16.20 -5.07
CA LEU A 158 -3.75 -17.53 -4.50
C LEU A 158 -3.99 -17.55 -2.99
N PHE A 159 -3.57 -16.51 -2.27
CA PHE A 159 -3.80 -16.40 -0.84
C PHE A 159 -5.31 -16.42 -0.51
N ILE A 160 -6.10 -15.58 -1.18
CA ILE A 160 -7.55 -15.48 -0.94
C ILE A 160 -8.25 -16.80 -1.27
N ASN A 161 -7.95 -17.42 -2.41
CA ASN A 161 -8.68 -18.59 -2.88
C ASN A 161 -8.19 -19.92 -2.27
N LYS A 162 -6.90 -20.02 -1.92
CA LYS A 162 -6.30 -21.30 -1.49
C LYS A 162 -6.05 -21.42 0.01
N THR A 163 -6.02 -20.31 0.77
CA THR A 163 -5.76 -20.38 2.22
C THR A 163 -7.03 -20.36 3.06
N LYS A 164 -6.96 -20.90 4.28
CA LYS A 164 -8.07 -20.85 5.23
C LYS A 164 -8.43 -19.41 5.62
N SER A 165 -7.40 -18.55 5.81
CA SER A 165 -7.60 -17.14 6.15
C SER A 165 -8.22 -16.35 4.99
N GLY A 166 -7.80 -16.62 3.75
CA GLY A 166 -8.39 -15.99 2.57
C GLY A 166 -9.86 -16.38 2.38
N ARG A 167 -10.18 -17.67 2.53
CA ARG A 167 -11.58 -18.13 2.47
C ARG A 167 -12.45 -17.54 3.61
N ALA A 168 -11.87 -17.38 4.79
CA ALA A 168 -12.55 -16.68 5.89
C ALA A 168 -12.81 -15.20 5.54
N MET A 169 -11.88 -14.54 4.85
CA MET A 169 -12.07 -13.18 4.33
C MET A 169 -13.23 -13.11 3.32
N LEU A 170 -13.30 -14.06 2.38
CA LEU A 170 -14.42 -14.13 1.43
C LEU A 170 -15.75 -14.35 2.14
N ALA A 171 -15.82 -15.29 3.08
CA ALA A 171 -17.05 -15.53 3.85
C ALA A 171 -17.51 -14.27 4.62
N VAL A 172 -16.58 -13.54 5.26
CA VAL A 172 -16.89 -12.28 5.98
C VAL A 172 -17.29 -11.17 4.99
N SER A 173 -16.80 -11.18 3.76
CA SER A 173 -17.17 -10.19 2.75
C SER A 173 -18.61 -10.37 2.22
N GLU A 174 -19.10 -11.60 2.20
CA GLU A 174 -20.47 -11.93 1.78
C GLU A 174 -21.48 -11.64 2.88
N ASP A 175 -21.30 -12.27 4.06
CA ASP A 175 -22.19 -12.10 5.22
C ASP A 175 -21.38 -12.28 6.51
N LYS A 176 -21.27 -11.20 7.31
CA LYS A 176 -20.55 -11.22 8.59
C LYS A 176 -21.23 -12.10 9.62
N ASP A 177 -22.56 -12.06 9.70
CA ASP A 177 -23.33 -12.75 10.73
C ASP A 177 -23.34 -14.26 10.43
N ALA A 178 -23.57 -14.64 9.17
CA ALA A 178 -23.47 -16.03 8.74
C ALA A 178 -22.05 -16.59 8.94
N ALA A 179 -21.01 -15.82 8.61
CA ALA A 179 -19.62 -16.22 8.84
C ALA A 179 -19.32 -16.44 10.34
N GLN A 180 -19.88 -15.62 11.23
CA GLN A 180 -19.73 -15.77 12.67
C GLN A 180 -20.43 -17.05 13.18
N LEU A 181 -21.61 -17.36 12.68
CA LEU A 181 -22.33 -18.61 13.02
C LEU A 181 -21.54 -19.85 12.58
N MET A 182 -20.77 -19.75 11.50
CA MET A 182 -19.87 -20.82 11.05
C MET A 182 -18.53 -20.87 11.80
N GLY A 183 -18.38 -20.11 12.88
CA GLY A 183 -17.20 -20.10 13.76
C GLY A 183 -16.03 -19.24 13.27
N ILE A 184 -16.23 -18.37 12.27
CA ILE A 184 -15.18 -17.47 11.77
C ILE A 184 -15.07 -16.26 12.71
N ASN A 185 -13.86 -15.99 13.18
CA ASN A 185 -13.59 -14.83 14.01
C ASN A 185 -13.48 -13.56 13.15
N ILE A 186 -14.57 -12.79 13.06
CA ILE A 186 -14.66 -11.56 12.26
C ILE A 186 -13.57 -10.56 12.63
N ASN A 187 -13.31 -10.38 13.95
CA ASN A 187 -12.32 -9.42 14.43
C ASN A 187 -10.93 -9.75 13.89
N ARG A 188 -10.51 -11.00 13.99
CA ARG A 188 -9.22 -11.46 13.49
C ARG A 188 -9.13 -11.34 11.96
N THR A 189 -10.22 -11.66 11.27
CA THR A 189 -10.27 -11.60 9.79
C THR A 189 -10.12 -10.18 9.31
N ILE A 190 -10.84 -9.21 9.89
CA ILE A 190 -10.73 -7.80 9.51
C ILE A 190 -9.35 -7.22 9.87
N SER A 191 -8.82 -7.51 11.07
CA SER A 191 -7.46 -7.06 11.43
C SER A 191 -6.39 -7.61 10.49
N LEU A 192 -6.51 -8.87 10.04
CA LEU A 192 -5.60 -9.46 9.06
C LEU A 192 -5.75 -8.79 7.68
N THR A 193 -6.96 -8.40 7.30
CA THR A 193 -7.21 -7.65 6.07
C THR A 193 -6.50 -6.29 6.08
N PHE A 194 -6.62 -5.54 7.18
CA PHE A 194 -5.89 -4.28 7.35
C PHE A 194 -4.38 -4.48 7.35
N ALA A 195 -3.88 -5.54 8.00
CA ALA A 195 -2.47 -5.89 8.01
C ALA A 195 -1.91 -6.12 6.60
N ILE A 196 -2.62 -6.92 5.79
CA ILE A 196 -2.20 -7.21 4.40
C ILE A 196 -2.31 -5.94 3.55
N GLY A 197 -3.43 -5.22 3.63
CA GLY A 197 -3.63 -3.97 2.88
C GLY A 197 -2.54 -2.94 3.17
N SER A 198 -2.17 -2.76 4.44
CA SER A 198 -1.10 -1.83 4.84
C SER A 198 0.29 -2.32 4.46
N GLY A 199 0.54 -3.63 4.45
CA GLY A 199 1.77 -4.21 3.90
C GLY A 199 1.90 -3.95 2.40
N LEU A 200 0.80 -4.08 1.65
CA LEU A 200 0.76 -3.71 0.22
C LEU A 200 0.98 -2.21 0.00
N ALA A 201 0.44 -1.35 0.89
CA ALA A 201 0.68 0.09 0.86
C ALA A 201 2.17 0.43 0.98
N ALA A 202 2.93 -0.26 1.84
CA ALA A 202 4.37 -0.07 1.95
C ALA A 202 5.13 -0.43 0.67
N ILE A 203 4.75 -1.53 0.02
CA ILE A 203 5.34 -1.94 -1.27
C ILE A 203 4.98 -0.93 -2.35
N ALA A 204 3.71 -0.50 -2.40
CA ALA A 204 3.27 0.54 -3.32
C ALA A 204 4.03 1.85 -3.11
N GLY A 205 4.29 2.25 -1.85
CA GLY A 205 5.11 3.40 -1.50
C GLY A 205 6.55 3.29 -2.00
N ALA A 206 7.17 2.12 -1.85
CA ALA A 206 8.50 1.84 -2.40
C ALA A 206 8.56 2.02 -3.92
N LEU A 207 7.57 1.48 -4.64
CA LEU A 207 7.48 1.59 -6.10
C LEU A 207 7.16 3.02 -6.54
N LEU A 208 6.20 3.68 -5.89
CA LEU A 208 5.78 5.05 -6.20
C LEU A 208 6.94 6.04 -6.01
N CYS A 209 7.63 5.98 -4.86
CA CYS A 209 8.74 6.87 -4.57
C CYS A 209 9.99 6.55 -5.42
N SER A 210 10.14 5.31 -5.89
CA SER A 210 11.21 4.98 -6.85
C SER A 210 10.94 5.54 -8.24
N ALA A 211 9.66 5.55 -8.67
CA ALA A 211 9.25 6.12 -9.96
C ALA A 211 9.18 7.66 -9.93
N TYR A 212 8.78 8.22 -8.80
CA TYR A 212 8.68 9.67 -8.56
C TYR A 212 9.52 10.03 -7.33
N PRO A 213 10.75 10.52 -7.53
CA PRO A 213 11.75 10.69 -6.47
C PRO A 213 11.46 11.90 -5.55
N THR A 214 10.20 12.22 -5.30
CA THR A 214 9.77 13.26 -4.37
C THR A 214 8.83 12.67 -3.34
N LEU A 215 9.21 12.80 -2.06
CA LEU A 215 8.40 12.34 -0.93
C LEU A 215 8.04 13.54 -0.06
N GLN A 216 6.76 13.70 0.22
CA GLN A 216 6.20 14.76 1.06
C GLN A 216 5.06 14.23 1.93
N ASN A 217 4.62 15.02 2.91
CA ASN A 217 3.57 14.63 3.85
C ASN A 217 2.19 14.35 3.23
N THR A 218 2.00 14.67 1.95
CA THR A 218 0.79 14.38 1.17
C THR A 218 1.02 13.31 0.10
N THR A 219 2.17 12.65 0.08
CA THR A 219 2.44 11.57 -0.88
C THR A 219 1.50 10.40 -0.63
N GLY A 220 0.68 10.06 -1.62
CA GLY A 220 -0.30 8.98 -1.55
C GLY A 220 -1.72 9.41 -1.17
N ALA A 221 -1.93 10.68 -0.79
CA ALA A 221 -3.25 11.25 -0.47
C ALA A 221 -4.00 11.71 -1.73
#